data_c65e67737dc3d187a839b98673a7763e
#
_entry.id   c65e67737dc3d187a839b98673a7763e
#
_cell.length_a   1.000
_cell.length_b   1.000
_cell.length_c   1.000
_cell.angle_alpha   90.00
_cell.angle_beta   90.00
_cell.angle_gamma   90.00
#
_symmetry.space_group_name_H-M   'P 1'
#
loop_
_entity.id
_entity.type
_entity.pdbx_description
1 polymer ?
#
loop_
_entity_poly.entity_id
_entity_poly.type
_entity_poly.pdbx_seq_one_letter_code
_entity_poly.pdbx_strand_id
1 'polypeptide(L)'
;MNRATISRWARLIARVLLGLALTSAGISHLGSARAEFQAQVPPWVPLDPDFVVLASGVVEIIFGLSLVFLWRRKMWVGLLVAAFFVAIFPGNISQFINGIDAFGLDTDEARGIRLLFQPLLVLWALWSTSAWSLIRTAWRSRSHPIR
;
A
#
# COMPACT_ATOMS: atom_id res chain seq x y z
N MET A 1 22.78 -23.31 1.38
CA MET A 1 21.42 -22.86 1.76
C MET A 1 20.47 -23.18 0.61
N ASN A 2 19.37 -23.91 0.87
CA ASN A 2 18.43 -24.34 -0.19
C ASN A 2 17.66 -23.13 -0.74
N ARG A 3 17.33 -23.14 -2.06
CA ARG A 3 16.54 -22.07 -2.73
C ARG A 3 15.22 -21.73 -2.00
N ALA A 4 14.54 -22.72 -1.41
CA ALA A 4 13.33 -22.54 -0.62
C ALA A 4 13.57 -21.70 0.66
N THR A 5 14.70 -21.92 1.32
CA THR A 5 15.08 -21.17 2.54
C THR A 5 15.42 -19.72 2.20
N ILE A 6 16.16 -19.49 1.13
CA ILE A 6 16.48 -18.13 0.64
C ILE A 6 15.19 -17.35 0.33
N SER A 7 14.26 -17.98 -0.39
CA SER A 7 12.96 -17.36 -0.72
C SER A 7 12.12 -17.01 0.51
N ARG A 8 12.16 -17.84 1.57
CA ARG A 8 11.45 -17.54 2.83
C ARG A 8 12.02 -16.32 3.53
N TRP A 9 13.34 -16.25 3.66
CA TRP A 9 14.02 -15.11 4.28
C TRP A 9 13.82 -13.83 3.48
N ALA A 10 13.94 -13.88 2.16
CA ALA A 10 13.71 -12.73 1.30
C ALA A 10 12.28 -12.17 1.49
N ARG A 11 11.26 -13.03 1.53
CA ARG A 11 9.87 -12.58 1.79
C ARG A 11 9.69 -12.03 3.19
N LEU A 12 10.31 -12.61 4.21
CA LEU A 12 10.24 -12.11 5.57
C LEU A 12 10.83 -10.70 5.66
N ILE A 13 12.04 -10.52 5.15
CA ILE A 13 12.72 -9.22 5.13
C ILE A 13 11.89 -8.19 4.35
N ALA A 14 11.44 -8.53 3.15
CA ALA A 14 10.63 -7.65 2.32
C ALA A 14 9.32 -7.25 3.03
N ARG A 15 8.67 -8.18 3.74
CA ARG A 15 7.45 -7.91 4.50
C ARG A 15 7.71 -6.96 5.68
N VAL A 16 8.79 -7.19 6.43
CA VAL A 16 9.15 -6.33 7.56
C VAL A 16 9.51 -4.93 7.06
N LEU A 17 10.27 -4.81 5.98
CA LEU A 17 10.61 -3.52 5.37
C LEU A 17 9.35 -2.76 4.92
N LEU A 18 8.40 -3.46 4.27
CA LEU A 18 7.12 -2.85 3.88
C LEU A 18 6.32 -2.40 5.09
N GLY A 19 6.30 -3.20 6.16
CA GLY A 19 5.62 -2.86 7.41
C GLY A 19 6.21 -1.62 8.08
N LEU A 20 7.54 -1.54 8.14
CA LEU A 20 8.25 -0.36 8.68
C LEU A 20 8.00 0.89 7.83
N ALA A 21 8.05 0.74 6.49
CA ALA A 21 7.78 1.85 5.56
C ALA A 21 6.36 2.40 5.75
N LEU A 22 5.34 1.51 5.80
CA LEU A 22 3.95 1.93 6.06
C LEU A 22 3.78 2.59 7.43
N THR A 23 4.38 2.03 8.47
CA THR A 23 4.31 2.63 9.83
C THR A 23 4.92 4.02 9.81
N SER A 24 6.09 4.19 9.17
CA SER A 24 6.75 5.48 9.05
C SER A 24 5.92 6.49 8.25
N ALA A 25 5.33 6.06 7.12
CA ALA A 25 4.44 6.89 6.32
C ALA A 25 3.22 7.33 7.14
N GLY A 26 2.56 6.41 7.84
CA GLY A 26 1.41 6.74 8.68
C GLY A 26 1.74 7.72 9.80
N ILE A 27 2.91 7.60 10.43
CA ILE A 27 3.40 8.59 11.41
C ILE A 27 3.59 9.96 10.75
N SER A 28 4.12 10.01 9.54
CA SER A 28 4.32 11.26 8.80
C SER A 28 2.98 11.95 8.46
N HIS A 29 1.90 11.20 8.22
CA HIS A 29 0.55 11.74 8.05
C HIS A 29 0.04 12.45 9.31
N LEU A 30 0.43 11.97 10.49
CA LEU A 30 0.01 12.56 11.77
C LEU A 30 0.86 13.78 12.16
N GLY A 31 1.97 14.01 11.49
CA GLY A 31 2.99 15.00 11.88
C GLY A 31 3.47 15.88 10.73
N SER A 32 4.74 15.77 10.42
CA SER A 32 5.51 16.74 9.62
C SER A 32 5.05 16.89 8.16
N ALA A 33 4.54 15.84 7.54
CA ALA A 33 4.13 15.86 6.14
C ALA A 33 2.60 16.00 5.93
N ARG A 34 1.85 16.28 7.01
CA ARG A 34 0.38 16.33 6.97
C ARG A 34 -0.18 17.24 5.89
N ALA A 35 0.37 18.46 5.75
CA ALA A 35 -0.08 19.43 4.74
C ALA A 35 0.14 18.92 3.30
N GLU A 36 1.27 18.24 3.05
CA GLU A 36 1.58 17.67 1.75
C GLU A 36 0.66 16.50 1.38
N PHE A 37 0.26 15.69 2.37
CA PHE A 37 -0.74 14.64 2.16
C PHE A 37 -2.14 15.20 1.92
N GLN A 38 -2.53 16.32 2.56
CA GLN A 38 -3.81 16.99 2.29
C GLN A 38 -3.91 17.45 0.82
N ALA A 39 -2.81 17.95 0.25
CA ALA A 39 -2.75 18.34 -1.15
C ALA A 39 -3.02 17.16 -2.12
N GLN A 40 -2.86 15.93 -1.68
CA GLN A 40 -3.13 14.73 -2.48
C GLN A 40 -4.57 14.23 -2.39
N VAL A 41 -5.37 14.74 -1.46
CA VAL A 41 -6.79 14.34 -1.36
C VAL A 41 -7.54 14.89 -2.58
N PRO A 42 -8.15 14.02 -3.41
CA PRO A 42 -8.85 14.49 -4.59
C PRO A 42 -10.01 15.42 -4.25
N PRO A 43 -10.25 16.49 -5.03
CA PRO A 43 -11.28 17.49 -4.72
C PRO A 43 -12.71 16.95 -4.79
N TRP A 44 -12.91 15.79 -5.41
CA TRP A 44 -14.21 15.12 -5.49
C TRP A 44 -14.53 14.25 -4.25
N VAL A 45 -13.58 14.07 -3.33
CA VAL A 45 -13.81 13.33 -2.08
C VAL A 45 -14.68 14.19 -1.16
N PRO A 46 -15.88 13.75 -0.77
CA PRO A 46 -16.82 14.57 0.01
C PRO A 46 -16.50 14.54 1.51
N LEU A 47 -15.23 14.54 1.87
CA LEU A 47 -14.73 14.50 3.24
C LEU A 47 -13.68 15.60 3.43
N ASP A 48 -13.55 16.08 4.65
CA ASP A 48 -12.50 17.01 5.02
C ASP A 48 -11.11 16.39 4.74
N PRO A 49 -10.22 17.06 3.98
CA PRO A 49 -8.91 16.54 3.62
C PRO A 49 -8.06 16.16 4.83
N ASP A 50 -8.18 16.91 5.91
CA ASP A 50 -7.46 16.65 7.15
C ASP A 50 -7.92 15.34 7.80
N PHE A 51 -9.21 15.11 7.85
CA PHE A 51 -9.77 13.85 8.34
C PHE A 51 -9.31 12.66 7.49
N VAL A 52 -9.31 12.80 6.16
CA VAL A 52 -8.86 11.74 5.24
C VAL A 52 -7.40 11.39 5.50
N VAL A 53 -6.53 12.38 5.66
CA VAL A 53 -5.11 12.20 5.93
C VAL A 53 -4.87 11.53 7.28
N LEU A 54 -5.53 11.98 8.33
CA LEU A 54 -5.39 11.37 9.65
C LEU A 54 -5.90 9.93 9.68
N ALA A 55 -7.06 9.67 9.06
CA ALA A 55 -7.63 8.33 8.99
C ALA A 55 -6.72 7.38 8.21
N SER A 56 -6.19 7.81 7.05
CA SER A 56 -5.25 7.00 6.27
C SER A 56 -3.96 6.72 7.04
N GLY A 57 -3.42 7.71 7.75
CA GLY A 57 -2.22 7.54 8.58
C GLY A 57 -2.41 6.50 9.68
N VAL A 58 -3.55 6.52 10.37
CA VAL A 58 -3.90 5.49 11.37
C VAL A 58 -3.99 4.10 10.74
N VAL A 59 -4.65 3.99 9.58
CA VAL A 59 -4.78 2.73 8.85
C VAL A 59 -3.41 2.21 8.41
N GLU A 60 -2.52 3.07 7.94
CA GLU A 60 -1.15 2.71 7.55
C GLU A 60 -0.33 2.19 8.73
N ILE A 61 -0.43 2.83 9.89
CA ILE A 61 0.23 2.34 11.11
C ILE A 61 -0.29 0.95 11.48
N ILE A 62 -1.62 0.76 11.49
CA ILE A 62 -2.23 -0.53 11.80
C ILE A 62 -1.76 -1.61 10.82
N PHE A 63 -1.75 -1.33 9.52
CA PHE A 63 -1.29 -2.26 8.50
C PHE A 63 0.20 -2.53 8.59
N GLY A 64 1.01 -1.49 8.82
CA GLY A 64 2.44 -1.63 8.98
C GLY A 64 2.81 -2.53 10.16
N LEU A 65 2.24 -2.28 11.34
CA LEU A 65 2.42 -3.12 12.51
C LEU A 65 1.87 -4.54 12.29
N SER A 66 0.73 -4.67 11.61
CA SER A 66 0.15 -5.99 11.28
C SER A 66 1.06 -6.81 10.37
N LEU A 67 1.73 -6.19 9.40
CA LEU A 67 2.72 -6.87 8.54
C LEU A 67 3.90 -7.40 9.34
N VAL A 68 4.33 -6.67 10.37
CA VAL A 68 5.46 -7.08 11.21
C VAL A 68 5.03 -8.20 12.17
N PHE A 69 3.94 -8.02 12.92
CA PHE A 69 3.60 -8.84 14.08
C PHE A 69 2.59 -9.95 13.81
N LEU A 70 1.66 -9.79 12.85
CA LEU A 70 0.63 -10.80 12.55
C LEU A 70 1.09 -11.85 11.52
N TRP A 71 2.23 -12.48 11.76
CA TRP A 71 2.84 -13.44 10.84
C TRP A 71 1.94 -14.65 10.51
N ARG A 72 1.07 -15.08 11.43
CA ARG A 72 0.11 -16.18 11.21
C ARG A 72 -0.99 -15.80 10.22
N ARG A 73 -1.38 -14.54 10.16
CA ARG A 73 -2.42 -14.00 9.27
C ARG A 73 -1.85 -13.19 8.09
N LYS A 74 -0.54 -13.31 7.84
CA LYS A 74 0.19 -12.49 6.86
C LYS A 74 -0.47 -12.41 5.48
N MET A 75 -1.09 -13.50 5.01
CA MET A 75 -1.72 -13.52 3.69
C MET A 75 -2.96 -12.61 3.64
N TRP A 76 -3.80 -12.64 4.66
CA TRP A 76 -4.95 -11.75 4.77
C TRP A 76 -4.53 -10.29 4.95
N VAL A 77 -3.53 -10.06 5.81
CA VAL A 77 -2.96 -8.71 5.99
C VAL A 77 -2.41 -8.19 4.67
N GLY A 78 -1.65 -9.01 3.92
CA GLY A 78 -1.11 -8.63 2.62
C GLY A 78 -2.17 -8.31 1.58
N LEU A 79 -3.30 -9.04 1.60
CA LEU A 79 -4.43 -8.76 0.72
C LEU A 79 -5.09 -7.41 1.06
N LEU A 80 -5.30 -7.14 2.34
CA LEU A 80 -5.86 -5.86 2.82
C LEU A 80 -4.93 -4.69 2.51
N VAL A 81 -3.63 -4.85 2.72
CA VAL A 81 -2.62 -3.82 2.36
C VAL A 81 -2.61 -3.56 0.86
N ALA A 82 -2.65 -4.62 0.04
CA ALA A 82 -2.73 -4.47 -1.41
C ALA A 82 -4.01 -3.73 -1.84
N ALA A 83 -5.16 -4.07 -1.24
CA ALA A 83 -6.43 -3.39 -1.49
C ALA A 83 -6.37 -1.91 -1.05
N PHE A 84 -5.72 -1.62 0.08
CA PHE A 84 -5.51 -0.24 0.54
C PHE A 84 -4.66 0.55 -0.45
N PHE A 85 -3.55 0.00 -0.95
CA PHE A 85 -2.76 0.67 -1.98
C PHE A 85 -3.54 0.96 -3.26
N VAL A 86 -4.45 0.06 -3.66
CA VAL A 86 -5.36 0.33 -4.78
C VAL A 86 -6.35 1.44 -4.43
N ALA A 87 -6.88 1.45 -3.20
CA ALA A 87 -7.86 2.45 -2.77
C ALA A 87 -7.29 3.88 -2.70
N ILE A 88 -6.02 4.05 -2.35
CA ILE A 88 -5.37 5.37 -2.30
C ILE A 88 -4.79 5.81 -3.65
N PHE A 89 -4.74 4.93 -4.64
CA PHE A 89 -4.18 5.24 -5.97
C PHE A 89 -4.87 6.42 -6.67
N PRO A 90 -6.20 6.63 -6.59
CA PRO A 90 -6.85 7.82 -7.12
C PRO A 90 -6.26 9.14 -6.62
N GLY A 91 -5.75 9.22 -5.39
CA GLY A 91 -5.04 10.38 -4.86
C GLY A 91 -3.77 10.71 -5.66
N ASN A 92 -2.96 9.69 -5.96
CA ASN A 92 -1.76 9.87 -6.77
C ASN A 92 -2.10 10.25 -8.23
N ILE A 93 -3.17 9.69 -8.78
CA ILE A 93 -3.68 10.06 -10.11
C ILE A 93 -4.15 11.52 -10.11
N SER A 94 -4.89 11.95 -9.07
CA SER A 94 -5.34 13.34 -8.91
C SER A 94 -4.17 14.30 -8.83
N GLN A 95 -3.14 13.98 -8.07
CA GLN A 95 -1.92 14.78 -7.98
C GLN A 95 -1.26 14.96 -9.34
N PHE A 96 -1.15 13.89 -10.13
CA PHE A 96 -0.55 13.94 -11.47
C PHE A 96 -1.38 14.78 -12.44
N ILE A 97 -2.70 14.54 -12.53
CA ILE A 97 -3.58 15.22 -13.49
C ILE A 97 -3.70 16.71 -13.19
N ASN A 98 -3.76 17.08 -11.90
CA ASN A 98 -3.96 18.47 -11.48
C ASN A 98 -2.63 19.22 -11.29
N GLY A 99 -1.48 18.60 -11.55
CA GLY A 99 -0.17 19.22 -11.42
C GLY A 99 0.16 19.70 -9.99
N ILE A 100 -0.32 18.96 -8.96
CA ILE A 100 -0.20 19.40 -7.57
C ILE A 100 1.21 19.15 -7.05
N ASP A 101 1.87 20.22 -6.63
CA ASP A 101 3.22 20.16 -6.03
C ASP A 101 3.11 19.72 -4.57
N ALA A 102 3.62 18.53 -4.28
CA ALA A 102 3.74 18.00 -2.93
C ALA A 102 4.93 17.01 -2.89
N PHE A 103 5.58 16.88 -1.75
CA PHE A 103 6.75 15.99 -1.55
C PHE A 103 7.93 16.31 -2.48
N GLY A 104 8.10 17.57 -2.90
CA GLY A 104 9.14 17.95 -3.87
C GLY A 104 8.92 17.40 -5.28
N LEU A 105 7.71 16.95 -5.60
CA LEU A 105 7.34 16.48 -6.94
C LEU A 105 6.76 17.66 -7.75
N ASP A 106 7.65 18.54 -8.19
CA ASP A 106 7.34 19.79 -8.87
C ASP A 106 7.26 19.67 -10.41
N THR A 107 7.59 18.48 -10.95
CA THR A 107 7.55 18.19 -12.39
C THR A 107 6.56 17.08 -12.72
N ASP A 108 5.99 17.10 -13.93
CA ASP A 108 5.11 16.04 -14.43
C ASP A 108 5.83 14.69 -14.51
N GLU A 109 7.13 14.71 -14.83
CA GLU A 109 7.95 13.51 -14.87
C GLU A 109 8.06 12.87 -13.47
N ALA A 110 8.37 13.67 -12.43
CA ALA A 110 8.48 13.18 -11.06
C ALA A 110 7.12 12.63 -10.55
N ARG A 111 6.02 13.33 -10.81
CA ARG A 111 4.66 12.89 -10.50
C ARG A 111 4.29 11.60 -11.25
N GLY A 112 4.68 11.51 -12.54
CA GLY A 112 4.46 10.30 -13.36
C GLY A 112 5.24 9.09 -12.86
N ILE A 113 6.51 9.27 -12.47
CA ILE A 113 7.33 8.20 -11.86
C ILE A 113 6.66 7.69 -10.57
N ARG A 114 6.12 8.58 -9.74
CA ARG A 114 5.40 8.20 -8.53
C ARG A 114 4.22 7.26 -8.81
N LEU A 115 3.48 7.47 -9.91
CA LEU A 115 2.38 6.57 -10.29
C LEU A 115 2.85 5.13 -10.52
N LEU A 116 4.07 4.93 -11.03
CA LEU A 116 4.62 3.60 -11.27
C LEU A 116 4.98 2.86 -9.97
N PHE A 117 5.23 3.57 -8.88
CA PHE A 117 5.49 2.95 -7.59
C PHE A 117 4.25 2.26 -7.00
N GLN A 118 3.05 2.76 -7.28
CA GLN A 118 1.83 2.23 -6.68
C GLN A 118 1.57 0.75 -7.04
N PRO A 119 1.57 0.35 -8.33
CA PRO A 119 1.45 -1.07 -8.67
C PRO A 119 2.59 -1.92 -8.12
N LEU A 120 3.81 -1.37 -8.00
CA LEU A 120 4.93 -2.08 -7.39
C LEU A 120 4.69 -2.36 -5.89
N LEU A 121 4.10 -1.41 -5.16
CA LEU A 121 3.71 -1.60 -3.75
C LEU A 121 2.64 -2.68 -3.60
N VAL A 122 1.66 -2.72 -4.49
CA VAL A 122 0.64 -3.78 -4.54
C VAL A 122 1.30 -5.15 -4.75
N LEU A 123 2.18 -5.27 -5.74
CA LEU A 123 2.91 -6.51 -6.02
C LEU A 123 3.80 -6.90 -4.84
N TRP A 124 4.47 -5.94 -4.22
CA TRP A 124 5.30 -6.16 -3.04
C TRP A 124 4.49 -6.73 -1.87
N ALA A 125 3.34 -6.14 -1.56
CA ALA A 125 2.45 -6.63 -0.51
C ALA A 125 2.00 -8.07 -0.77
N LEU A 126 1.54 -8.37 -1.99
CA LEU A 126 1.05 -9.70 -2.37
C LEU A 126 2.17 -10.75 -2.37
N TRP A 127 3.36 -10.41 -2.88
CA TRP A 127 4.48 -11.33 -2.96
C TRP A 127 5.11 -11.62 -1.60
N SER A 128 5.40 -10.58 -0.80
CA SER A 128 6.09 -10.72 0.48
C SER A 128 5.28 -11.50 1.51
N THR A 129 3.95 -11.40 1.46
CA THR A 129 3.01 -12.08 2.34
C THR A 129 2.52 -13.43 1.80
N SER A 130 2.81 -13.76 0.53
CA SER A 130 2.25 -14.89 -0.21
C SER A 130 0.73 -14.80 -0.44
N ALA A 131 0.14 -13.61 -0.34
CA ALA A 131 -1.30 -13.38 -0.51
C ALA A 131 -1.80 -13.72 -1.93
N TRP A 132 -0.90 -13.72 -2.91
CA TRP A 132 -1.20 -14.15 -4.28
C TRP A 132 -1.81 -15.55 -4.37
N SER A 133 -1.46 -16.44 -3.43
CA SER A 133 -2.05 -17.79 -3.39
C SER A 133 -3.55 -17.78 -3.08
N LEU A 134 -4.01 -16.87 -2.22
CA LEU A 134 -5.45 -16.70 -1.91
C LEU A 134 -6.24 -16.32 -3.18
N ILE A 135 -5.70 -15.36 -3.94
CA ILE A 135 -6.31 -14.90 -5.19
C ILE A 135 -6.42 -16.06 -6.19
N ARG A 136 -5.34 -16.83 -6.36
CA ARG A 136 -5.34 -18.00 -7.26
C ARG A 136 -6.34 -19.07 -6.84
N THR A 137 -6.45 -19.35 -5.55
CA THR A 137 -7.39 -20.36 -5.04
C THR A 137 -8.83 -19.91 -5.26
N ALA A 138 -9.15 -18.64 -4.96
CA ALA A 138 -10.48 -18.09 -5.19
C ALA A 138 -10.88 -18.09 -6.68
N TRP A 139 -9.91 -17.90 -7.57
CA TRP A 139 -10.15 -17.95 -9.02
C TRP A 139 -10.43 -19.37 -9.51
N ARG A 140 -9.67 -20.36 -9.04
CA ARG A 140 -9.84 -21.76 -9.40
C ARG A 140 -11.17 -22.35 -8.89
N SER A 141 -11.62 -21.96 -7.72
CA SER A 141 -12.92 -22.42 -7.18
C SER A 141 -14.13 -21.89 -7.98
N ARG A 142 -13.97 -20.73 -8.64
CA ARG A 142 -15.02 -20.17 -9.52
C ARG A 142 -15.06 -20.83 -10.89
N SER A 143 -13.93 -21.34 -11.39
CA SER A 143 -13.83 -21.97 -12.70
C SER A 143 -14.25 -23.45 -12.71
N HIS A 144 -14.46 -24.06 -11.53
CA HIS A 144 -14.96 -25.44 -11.40
C HIS A 144 -16.14 -25.45 -10.42
N PRO A 145 -17.34 -25.02 -10.84
CA PRO A 145 -18.55 -25.22 -10.04
C PRO A 145 -18.76 -26.72 -9.90
N ILE A 146 -18.91 -27.16 -8.66
CA ILE A 146 -19.24 -28.56 -8.33
C ILE A 146 -20.55 -28.91 -9.06
N ARG A 147 -20.47 -29.87 -10.01
CA ARG A 147 -21.63 -30.49 -10.63
C ARG A 147 -22.25 -31.47 -9.64
#